data_15507bfd282a1acefe597a25ec5038d0
#
_entry.id   15507bfd282a1acefe597a25ec5038d0
#
_cell.length_a   1.000
_cell.length_b   1.000
_cell.length_c   1.000
_cell.angle_alpha   90.00
_cell.angle_beta   90.00
_cell.angle_gamma   90.00
#
_symmetry.space_group_name_H-M   'P 1'
#
loop_
_entity.id
_entity.type
_entity.pdbx_description
1 polymer ?
#
loop_
_entity_poly.entity_id
_entity_poly.type
_entity_poly.pdbx_seq_one_letter_code
_entity_poly.pdbx_strand_id
1 'polypeptide(L)'
;MTFKKDLSIEFAGVKCLNPFFLASSPVCNNYDMIAKAFEDGWAGVFYKNQDSVPEHEISPIFGVRDMGGPWSMFKNCEHASQNTFEQNAEFMYRLKRDYPEHRIFATLMGGSDEDWINLVKSADQIGIDGVELNMSCPHMGRDNMGSDVGCNPELVEKYTKAARSATKMAVIAKMTPNITNMIPSAMAAVRGGADGISAINTVKSIMDIDKDLFTTEPVVNGKSAISGMSGRAVKPIALRFINEMGQFPGLQGVPISGVGGVYT
;
A
#
# COMPACT_ATOMS: atom_id res chain seq x y z
N MET A 1 10.31 -34.83 -14.23
CA MET A 1 10.20 -34.55 -12.78
C MET A 1 10.19 -33.05 -12.60
N THR A 2 9.06 -32.46 -12.33
CA THR A 2 8.96 -31.04 -11.98
C THR A 2 9.27 -30.93 -10.48
N PHE A 3 10.46 -30.50 -10.14
CA PHE A 3 10.77 -30.15 -8.75
C PHE A 3 9.92 -28.93 -8.36
N LYS A 4 8.86 -29.17 -7.61
CA LYS A 4 8.07 -28.11 -7.03
C LYS A 4 8.88 -27.54 -5.86
N LYS A 5 9.56 -26.42 -6.07
CA LYS A 5 10.31 -25.75 -4.99
C LYS A 5 9.29 -25.19 -4.00
N ASP A 6 9.50 -25.45 -2.72
CA ASP A 6 8.74 -24.79 -1.65
C ASP A 6 9.11 -23.29 -1.65
N LEU A 7 8.11 -22.44 -1.81
CA LEU A 7 8.24 -20.98 -1.79
C LEU A 7 7.63 -20.38 -0.53
N SER A 8 7.20 -21.20 0.44
CA SER A 8 6.63 -20.69 1.68
C SER A 8 7.62 -19.81 2.42
N ILE A 9 7.10 -18.74 3.01
CA ILE A 9 7.86 -17.77 3.81
C ILE A 9 7.12 -17.44 5.10
N GLU A 10 7.84 -16.81 6.03
CA GLU A 10 7.25 -16.06 7.12
C GLU A 10 7.51 -14.57 6.91
N PHE A 11 6.43 -13.75 6.95
CA PHE A 11 6.49 -12.31 6.82
C PHE A 11 5.80 -11.66 8.02
N ALA A 12 6.54 -10.88 8.81
CA ALA A 12 6.03 -10.20 10.00
C ALA A 12 5.30 -11.15 10.98
N GLY A 13 5.84 -12.36 11.20
CA GLY A 13 5.25 -13.40 12.06
C GLY A 13 4.09 -14.17 11.41
N VAL A 14 3.73 -13.86 10.17
CA VAL A 14 2.63 -14.52 9.44
C VAL A 14 3.19 -15.52 8.43
N LYS A 15 2.77 -16.79 8.49
CA LYS A 15 3.14 -17.81 7.51
C LYS A 15 2.38 -17.60 6.20
N CYS A 16 3.08 -17.59 5.08
CA CYS A 16 2.56 -17.31 3.76
C CYS A 16 2.91 -18.44 2.78
N LEU A 17 2.01 -18.74 1.84
CA LEU A 17 2.19 -19.80 0.83
C LEU A 17 3.40 -19.55 -0.09
N ASN A 18 3.69 -18.30 -0.38
CA ASN A 18 4.82 -17.83 -1.17
C ASN A 18 5.02 -16.30 -0.95
N PRO A 19 6.06 -15.67 -1.49
CA PRO A 19 6.33 -14.25 -1.26
C PRO A 19 5.51 -13.27 -2.14
N PHE A 20 4.56 -13.75 -2.95
CA PHE A 20 3.86 -12.91 -3.92
C PHE A 20 2.50 -12.46 -3.39
N PHE A 21 2.36 -11.15 -3.20
CA PHE A 21 1.15 -10.50 -2.70
C PHE A 21 0.68 -9.43 -3.66
N LEU A 22 -0.64 -9.29 -3.80
CA LEU A 22 -1.22 -8.12 -4.44
C LEU A 22 -1.00 -6.90 -3.53
N ALA A 23 -0.36 -5.86 -4.04
CA ALA A 23 -0.25 -4.60 -3.34
C ALA A 23 -1.59 -3.84 -3.37
N SER A 24 -1.87 -3.06 -2.30
CA SER A 24 -3.05 -2.21 -2.23
C SER A 24 -3.17 -1.33 -3.47
N SER A 25 -4.18 -1.60 -4.28
CA SER A 25 -4.38 -1.04 -5.62
C SER A 25 -5.82 -1.24 -6.08
N PRO A 26 -6.24 -0.68 -7.24
CA PRO A 26 -7.60 -0.87 -7.76
C PRO A 26 -8.02 -2.33 -7.94
N VAL A 27 -7.10 -3.24 -8.23
CA VAL A 27 -7.40 -4.68 -8.41
C VAL A 27 -7.63 -5.44 -7.09
N CYS A 28 -7.52 -4.77 -5.95
CA CYS A 28 -7.69 -5.34 -4.62
C CYS A 28 -8.90 -4.75 -3.88
N ASN A 29 -9.95 -4.34 -4.59
CA ASN A 29 -11.08 -3.59 -4.04
C ASN A 29 -12.38 -4.37 -3.92
N ASN A 30 -12.40 -5.65 -4.32
CA ASN A 30 -13.57 -6.49 -4.17
C ASN A 30 -13.21 -7.98 -4.08
N TYR A 31 -14.20 -8.78 -3.71
CA TYR A 31 -14.05 -10.22 -3.53
C TYR A 31 -13.59 -10.93 -4.81
N ASP A 32 -14.27 -10.68 -5.95
CA ASP A 32 -14.07 -11.48 -7.18
C ASP A 32 -12.66 -11.29 -7.78
N MET A 33 -12.14 -10.06 -7.78
CA MET A 33 -10.79 -9.77 -8.26
C MET A 33 -9.73 -10.46 -7.42
N ILE A 34 -9.88 -10.45 -6.09
CA ILE A 34 -8.93 -11.06 -5.16
C ILE A 34 -9.02 -12.58 -5.22
N ALA A 35 -10.23 -13.14 -5.23
CA ALA A 35 -10.46 -14.58 -5.38
C ALA A 35 -9.78 -15.13 -6.64
N LYS A 36 -9.94 -14.44 -7.77
CA LYS A 36 -9.28 -14.80 -9.02
C LYS A 36 -7.75 -14.80 -8.89
N ALA A 37 -7.18 -13.83 -8.20
CA ALA A 37 -5.73 -13.80 -7.98
C ALA A 37 -5.26 -14.95 -7.08
N PHE A 38 -6.03 -15.32 -6.05
CA PHE A 38 -5.72 -16.46 -5.20
C PHE A 38 -5.74 -17.78 -5.99
N GLU A 39 -6.74 -17.95 -6.87
CA GLU A 39 -6.82 -19.09 -7.79
C GLU A 39 -5.62 -19.14 -8.77
N ASP A 40 -5.09 -17.97 -9.16
CA ASP A 40 -3.90 -17.85 -10.00
C ASP A 40 -2.57 -18.04 -9.22
N GLY A 41 -2.63 -18.28 -7.89
CA GLY A 41 -1.49 -18.66 -7.05
C GLY A 41 -0.86 -17.54 -6.22
N TRP A 42 -1.49 -16.37 -6.13
CA TRP A 42 -1.04 -15.31 -5.21
C TRP A 42 -1.25 -15.73 -3.75
N ALA A 43 -0.25 -15.52 -2.90
CA ALA A 43 -0.30 -15.96 -1.50
C ALA A 43 -1.18 -15.08 -0.61
N GLY A 44 -1.41 -13.86 -1.02
CA GLY A 44 -2.19 -12.93 -0.22
C GLY A 44 -2.41 -11.57 -0.88
N VAL A 45 -3.00 -10.68 -0.13
CA VAL A 45 -3.37 -9.35 -0.58
C VAL A 45 -3.17 -8.31 0.52
N PHE A 46 -2.68 -7.15 0.13
CA PHE A 46 -2.89 -5.91 0.85
C PHE A 46 -4.15 -5.27 0.27
N TYR A 47 -5.27 -5.41 0.99
CA TYR A 47 -6.58 -4.97 0.53
C TYR A 47 -6.58 -3.45 0.27
N LYS A 48 -7.39 -2.99 -0.68
CA LYS A 48 -7.49 -1.58 -1.07
C LYS A 48 -7.56 -0.65 0.14
N ASN A 49 -6.81 0.44 0.09
CA ASN A 49 -6.76 1.44 1.15
C ASN A 49 -8.15 1.92 1.58
N GLN A 50 -8.38 1.96 2.88
CA GLN A 50 -9.62 2.41 3.51
C GLN A 50 -9.34 3.60 4.40
N ASP A 51 -10.18 4.61 4.28
CA ASP A 51 -10.19 5.80 5.13
C ASP A 51 -11.41 5.72 6.08
N SER A 52 -11.35 6.49 7.14
CA SER A 52 -12.48 6.70 8.07
C SER A 52 -13.70 7.35 7.39
N VAL A 53 -13.50 8.08 6.29
CA VAL A 53 -14.55 8.71 5.49
C VAL A 53 -14.38 8.29 4.03
N PRO A 54 -15.39 7.62 3.42
CA PRO A 54 -15.35 7.30 2.00
C PRO A 54 -15.25 8.55 1.14
N GLU A 55 -14.31 8.56 0.19
CA GLU A 55 -14.16 9.65 -0.77
C GLU A 55 -14.73 9.25 -2.13
N HIS A 56 -15.55 10.12 -2.71
CA HIS A 56 -16.04 9.99 -4.08
C HIS A 56 -15.17 10.80 -5.02
N GLU A 57 -14.38 10.11 -5.79
CA GLU A 57 -13.46 10.71 -6.75
C GLU A 57 -14.10 10.88 -8.12
N ILE A 58 -13.70 11.94 -8.81
CA ILE A 58 -14.24 12.30 -10.12
C ILE A 58 -13.35 11.71 -11.22
N SER A 59 -13.95 11.01 -12.18
CA SER A 59 -13.27 10.48 -13.36
C SER A 59 -12.69 11.61 -14.25
N PRO A 60 -11.52 11.39 -14.89
CA PRO A 60 -10.75 10.15 -14.95
C PRO A 60 -9.82 9.96 -13.73
N ILE A 61 -9.99 8.83 -13.02
CA ILE A 61 -9.17 8.49 -11.85
C ILE A 61 -7.90 7.70 -12.21
N PHE A 62 -7.85 7.15 -13.42
CA PHE A 62 -6.72 6.37 -13.92
C PHE A 62 -6.21 6.89 -15.25
N GLY A 63 -4.91 6.73 -15.48
CA GLY A 63 -4.28 6.96 -16.77
C GLY A 63 -3.16 5.97 -17.02
N VAL A 64 -2.96 5.60 -18.28
CA VAL A 64 -1.86 4.73 -18.72
C VAL A 64 -1.11 5.43 -19.83
N ARG A 65 0.23 5.42 -19.73
CA ARG A 65 1.12 5.90 -20.78
C ARG A 65 2.09 4.80 -21.16
N ASP A 66 2.13 4.46 -22.45
CA ASP A 66 3.20 3.65 -23.01
C ASP A 66 4.43 4.54 -23.21
N MET A 67 5.54 4.13 -22.66
CA MET A 67 6.83 4.84 -22.76
C MET A 67 7.77 4.21 -23.76
N GLY A 68 7.30 3.26 -24.54
CA GLY A 68 8.06 2.47 -25.51
C GLY A 68 8.71 1.22 -24.93
N GLY A 69 8.73 0.15 -25.72
CA GLY A 69 9.26 -1.15 -25.30
C GLY A 69 8.51 -1.74 -24.10
N PRO A 70 9.20 -2.27 -23.08
CA PRO A 70 8.56 -2.87 -21.90
C PRO A 70 8.12 -1.82 -20.86
N TRP A 71 8.32 -0.54 -21.09
CA TRP A 71 8.09 0.51 -20.13
C TRP A 71 6.68 1.07 -20.22
N SER A 72 5.95 1.00 -19.13
CA SER A 72 4.64 1.62 -18.99
C SER A 72 4.55 2.34 -17.66
N MET A 73 3.85 3.47 -17.68
CA MET A 73 3.50 4.26 -16.50
C MET A 73 2.00 4.14 -16.28
N PHE A 74 1.62 3.84 -15.06
CA PHE A 74 0.24 3.86 -14.61
C PHE A 74 0.07 4.98 -13.60
N LYS A 75 -0.91 5.84 -13.83
CA LYS A 75 -1.30 6.92 -12.92
C LYS A 75 -2.60 6.58 -12.22
N ASN A 76 -2.65 6.86 -10.95
CA ASN A 76 -3.82 6.67 -10.12
C ASN A 76 -4.07 7.93 -9.27
N CYS A 77 -5.25 8.51 -9.43
CA CYS A 77 -5.74 9.63 -8.62
C CYS A 77 -6.69 9.16 -7.50
N GLU A 78 -6.98 7.86 -7.42
CA GLU A 78 -7.85 7.28 -6.42
C GLU A 78 -7.15 7.19 -5.06
N HIS A 79 -7.77 7.75 -4.02
CA HIS A 79 -7.19 7.82 -2.67
C HIS A 79 -7.48 6.57 -1.85
N ALA A 80 -8.75 6.20 -1.76
CA ALA A 80 -9.24 5.11 -0.93
C ALA A 80 -10.27 4.25 -1.68
N SER A 81 -10.80 3.23 -1.03
CA SER A 81 -11.94 2.47 -1.52
C SER A 81 -13.18 3.35 -1.55
N GLN A 82 -13.97 3.24 -2.61
CA GLN A 82 -15.30 3.89 -2.70
C GLN A 82 -16.38 3.11 -1.93
N ASN A 83 -16.07 1.89 -1.51
CA ASN A 83 -16.95 1.10 -0.65
C ASN A 83 -16.86 1.61 0.80
N THR A 84 -17.92 1.42 1.57
CA THR A 84 -17.87 1.65 3.01
C THR A 84 -16.96 0.62 3.69
N PHE A 85 -16.53 0.92 4.92
CA PHE A 85 -15.71 -0.03 5.69
C PHE A 85 -16.45 -1.37 5.88
N GLU A 86 -17.75 -1.33 6.13
CA GLU A 86 -18.58 -2.53 6.35
C GLU A 86 -18.67 -3.41 5.09
N GLN A 87 -18.82 -2.80 3.91
CA GLN A 87 -18.81 -3.53 2.63
C GLN A 87 -17.44 -4.21 2.40
N ASN A 88 -16.35 -3.49 2.65
CA ASN A 88 -15.01 -4.03 2.53
C ASN A 88 -14.75 -5.13 3.58
N ALA A 89 -15.23 -4.96 4.81
CA ALA A 89 -15.14 -5.95 5.87
C ALA A 89 -15.82 -7.26 5.48
N GLU A 90 -17.03 -7.18 4.88
CA GLU A 90 -17.73 -8.36 4.38
C GLU A 90 -16.93 -9.08 3.28
N PHE A 91 -16.32 -8.37 2.35
CA PHE A 91 -15.48 -8.99 1.33
C PHE A 91 -14.24 -9.67 1.94
N MET A 92 -13.56 -9.02 2.87
CA MET A 92 -12.39 -9.60 3.56
C MET A 92 -12.78 -10.83 4.40
N TYR A 93 -13.90 -10.77 5.12
CA TYR A 93 -14.41 -11.90 5.87
C TYR A 93 -14.72 -13.11 4.98
N ARG A 94 -15.40 -12.90 3.84
CA ARG A 94 -15.70 -13.96 2.86
C ARG A 94 -14.40 -14.55 2.29
N LEU A 95 -13.43 -13.72 1.93
CA LEU A 95 -12.12 -14.18 1.44
C LEU A 95 -11.40 -15.05 2.48
N LYS A 96 -11.41 -14.68 3.76
CA LYS A 96 -10.81 -15.50 4.84
C LYS A 96 -11.51 -16.84 5.00
N ARG A 97 -12.84 -16.86 4.88
CA ARG A 97 -13.65 -18.10 4.97
C ARG A 97 -13.37 -19.03 3.79
N ASP A 98 -13.35 -18.49 2.57
CA ASP A 98 -13.31 -19.28 1.33
C ASP A 98 -11.87 -19.65 0.94
N TYR A 99 -10.88 -18.85 1.38
CA TYR A 99 -9.44 -19.03 1.12
C TYR A 99 -8.61 -19.00 2.42
N PRO A 100 -8.77 -19.94 3.35
CA PRO A 100 -8.20 -19.86 4.71
C PRO A 100 -6.66 -19.91 4.75
N GLU A 101 -6.00 -20.42 3.71
CA GLU A 101 -4.54 -20.47 3.62
C GLU A 101 -3.91 -19.17 3.07
N HIS A 102 -4.71 -18.32 2.44
CA HIS A 102 -4.26 -17.03 1.91
C HIS A 102 -4.27 -15.95 3.00
N ARG A 103 -3.42 -14.95 2.84
CA ARG A 103 -3.24 -13.88 3.85
C ARG A 103 -3.85 -12.58 3.38
N ILE A 104 -4.54 -11.93 4.30
CA ILE A 104 -5.24 -10.67 4.04
C ILE A 104 -4.74 -9.63 5.04
N PHE A 105 -4.19 -8.55 4.51
CA PHE A 105 -3.81 -7.36 5.25
C PHE A 105 -4.72 -6.22 4.82
N ALA A 106 -5.41 -5.56 5.74
CA ALA A 106 -6.19 -4.36 5.42
C ALA A 106 -5.26 -3.16 5.33
N THR A 107 -5.25 -2.44 4.21
CA THR A 107 -4.55 -1.16 4.12
C THR A 107 -5.46 -0.07 4.67
N LEU A 108 -4.99 0.68 5.66
CA LEU A 108 -5.75 1.67 6.42
C LEU A 108 -5.04 3.02 6.37
N MET A 109 -5.83 4.10 6.46
CA MET A 109 -5.32 5.46 6.53
C MET A 109 -6.16 6.28 7.52
N GLY A 110 -5.51 6.82 8.55
CA GLY A 110 -6.11 7.65 9.58
C GLY A 110 -5.41 9.02 9.70
N GLY A 111 -6.12 10.02 10.19
CA GLY A 111 -5.62 11.39 10.38
C GLY A 111 -5.32 11.75 11.85
N SER A 112 -5.71 10.90 12.79
CA SER A 112 -5.50 11.11 14.22
C SER A 112 -5.20 9.80 14.94
N ASP A 113 -4.70 9.86 16.17
CA ASP A 113 -4.48 8.67 17.00
C ASP A 113 -5.78 7.87 17.18
N GLU A 114 -6.89 8.55 17.35
CA GLU A 114 -8.21 7.93 17.52
C GLU A 114 -8.67 7.23 16.24
N ASP A 115 -8.49 7.85 15.07
CA ASP A 115 -8.81 7.23 13.78
C ASP A 115 -8.01 5.95 13.58
N TRP A 116 -6.69 5.99 13.82
CA TRP A 116 -5.82 4.81 13.71
C TRP A 116 -6.26 3.69 14.64
N ILE A 117 -6.55 4.00 15.91
CA ILE A 117 -7.03 3.02 16.89
C ILE A 117 -8.36 2.40 16.45
N ASN A 118 -9.31 3.22 16.00
CA ASN A 118 -10.65 2.74 15.62
C ASN A 118 -10.61 1.89 14.35
N LEU A 119 -9.90 2.34 13.31
CA LEU A 119 -9.74 1.57 12.06
C LEU A 119 -9.07 0.22 12.31
N VAL A 120 -7.99 0.19 13.09
CA VAL A 120 -7.27 -1.04 13.40
C VAL A 120 -8.12 -2.01 14.23
N LYS A 121 -8.86 -1.51 15.24
CA LYS A 121 -9.81 -2.35 16.02
C LYS A 121 -10.89 -2.93 15.14
N SER A 122 -11.44 -2.15 14.22
CA SER A 122 -12.47 -2.62 13.30
C SER A 122 -11.91 -3.70 12.35
N ALA A 123 -10.68 -3.53 11.88
CA ALA A 123 -10.00 -4.55 11.06
C ALA A 123 -9.72 -5.83 11.85
N ASP A 124 -9.32 -5.72 13.13
CA ASP A 124 -9.04 -6.87 14.00
C ASP A 124 -10.28 -7.75 14.21
N GLN A 125 -11.47 -7.14 14.27
CA GLN A 125 -12.75 -7.85 14.43
C GLN A 125 -13.14 -8.70 13.21
N ILE A 126 -12.55 -8.44 12.03
CA ILE A 126 -12.81 -9.23 10.82
C ILE A 126 -12.11 -10.59 10.89
N GLY A 127 -11.03 -10.72 11.67
CA GLY A 127 -10.22 -11.94 11.78
C GLY A 127 -9.22 -12.12 10.63
N ILE A 128 -8.75 -11.01 10.03
CA ILE A 128 -7.70 -10.99 9.02
C ILE A 128 -6.29 -11.15 9.64
N ASP A 129 -5.25 -11.22 8.81
CA ASP A 129 -3.90 -11.57 9.27
C ASP A 129 -3.07 -10.37 9.74
N GLY A 130 -3.44 -9.16 9.31
CA GLY A 130 -2.71 -7.94 9.68
C GLY A 130 -3.26 -6.67 9.06
N VAL A 131 -2.57 -5.57 9.33
CA VAL A 131 -2.89 -4.25 8.77
C VAL A 131 -1.65 -3.62 8.13
N GLU A 132 -1.86 -2.90 7.04
CA GLU A 132 -0.87 -2.02 6.43
C GLU A 132 -1.25 -0.56 6.73
N LEU A 133 -0.37 0.17 7.39
CA LEU A 133 -0.57 1.57 7.72
C LEU A 133 -0.12 2.44 6.56
N ASN A 134 -1.06 3.00 5.80
CA ASN A 134 -0.78 3.86 4.67
C ASN A 134 -0.47 5.29 5.11
N MET A 135 0.76 5.53 5.52
CA MET A 135 1.27 6.85 5.89
C MET A 135 1.95 7.56 4.72
N SER A 136 1.52 7.31 3.49
CA SER A 136 2.33 7.64 2.32
C SER A 136 1.53 8.06 1.08
N CYS A 137 0.21 8.22 1.19
CA CYS A 137 -0.63 8.65 0.07
C CYS A 137 -0.21 10.06 -0.40
N PRO A 138 0.13 10.26 -1.70
CA PRO A 138 0.66 11.54 -2.17
C PRO A 138 -0.39 12.64 -2.37
N HIS A 139 -1.68 12.35 -2.16
CA HIS A 139 -2.78 13.19 -2.63
C HIS A 139 -3.66 13.81 -1.56
N MET A 140 -3.35 13.62 -0.28
CA MET A 140 -4.26 14.11 0.76
C MET A 140 -4.22 15.63 0.83
N GLY A 141 -5.35 16.26 0.52
CA GLY A 141 -5.58 17.68 0.73
C GLY A 141 -5.92 18.03 2.20
N ARG A 142 -5.58 17.13 3.13
CA ARG A 142 -5.77 17.29 4.57
C ARG A 142 -4.44 17.28 5.28
N ASP A 143 -4.22 18.21 6.19
CA ASP A 143 -3.02 18.30 7.01
C ASP A 143 -2.84 17.02 7.86
N ASN A 144 -1.59 16.62 8.07
CA ASN A 144 -1.21 15.44 8.86
C ASN A 144 -1.72 14.09 8.34
N MET A 145 -1.95 13.95 7.04
CA MET A 145 -2.30 12.68 6.39
C MET A 145 -1.37 12.33 5.22
N GLY A 146 -1.30 11.05 4.89
CA GLY A 146 -0.59 10.57 3.71
C GLY A 146 0.91 10.85 3.73
N SER A 147 1.45 11.42 2.64
CA SER A 147 2.90 11.63 2.47
C SER A 147 3.50 12.61 3.47
N ASP A 148 2.72 13.53 4.03
CA ASP A 148 3.20 14.47 5.05
C ASP A 148 3.55 13.72 6.34
N VAL A 149 2.74 12.72 6.70
CA VAL A 149 3.05 11.81 7.80
C VAL A 149 4.30 10.98 7.47
N GLY A 150 4.33 10.34 6.30
CA GLY A 150 5.44 9.47 5.90
C GLY A 150 6.79 10.17 5.78
N CYS A 151 6.80 11.48 5.55
CA CYS A 151 8.00 12.32 5.53
C CYS A 151 8.44 12.80 6.92
N ASN A 152 7.61 12.62 7.95
CA ASN A 152 7.87 13.06 9.32
C ASN A 152 8.05 11.84 10.25
N PRO A 153 9.30 11.49 10.65
CA PRO A 153 9.55 10.33 11.51
C PRO A 153 8.80 10.36 12.85
N GLU A 154 8.56 11.53 13.44
CA GLU A 154 7.85 11.66 14.71
C GLU A 154 6.38 11.26 14.57
N LEU A 155 5.73 11.70 13.48
CA LEU A 155 4.35 11.30 13.17
C LEU A 155 4.26 9.82 12.80
N VAL A 156 5.22 9.29 12.04
CA VAL A 156 5.29 7.85 11.72
C VAL A 156 5.36 7.03 13.00
N GLU A 157 6.27 7.36 13.93
CA GLU A 157 6.38 6.65 15.21
C GLU A 157 5.08 6.75 16.04
N LYS A 158 4.54 7.96 16.16
CA LYS A 158 3.32 8.23 16.92
C LYS A 158 2.14 7.39 16.42
N TYR A 159 1.84 7.44 15.12
CA TYR A 159 0.68 6.76 14.55
C TYR A 159 0.88 5.24 14.47
N THR A 160 2.11 4.78 14.23
CA THR A 160 2.41 3.34 14.32
C THR A 160 2.18 2.83 15.75
N LYS A 161 2.56 3.60 16.76
CA LYS A 161 2.35 3.26 18.17
C LYS A 161 0.86 3.24 18.55
N ALA A 162 0.08 4.20 18.05
CA ALA A 162 -1.36 4.23 18.22
C ALA A 162 -2.02 2.97 17.60
N ALA A 163 -1.69 2.66 16.34
CA ALA A 163 -2.17 1.46 15.64
C ALA A 163 -1.76 0.17 16.38
N ARG A 164 -0.49 0.05 16.79
CA ARG A 164 0.02 -1.12 17.51
C ARG A 164 -0.71 -1.36 18.83
N SER A 165 -1.10 -0.28 19.54
CA SER A 165 -1.82 -0.39 20.81
C SER A 165 -3.21 -1.03 20.67
N ALA A 166 -3.77 -1.03 19.47
CA ALA A 166 -5.14 -1.45 19.18
C ALA A 166 -5.27 -2.93 18.75
N THR A 167 -4.17 -3.61 18.44
CA THR A 167 -4.21 -5.00 17.92
C THR A 167 -2.97 -5.80 18.27
N LYS A 168 -3.08 -7.12 18.17
CA LYS A 168 -1.95 -8.06 18.20
C LYS A 168 -1.64 -8.66 16.82
N MET A 169 -2.42 -8.32 15.80
CA MET A 169 -2.14 -8.71 14.42
C MET A 169 -0.81 -8.13 13.94
N ALA A 170 -0.31 -8.61 12.81
CA ALA A 170 0.84 -8.01 12.14
C ALA A 170 0.56 -6.55 11.72
N VAL A 171 1.46 -5.64 12.06
CA VAL A 171 1.39 -4.21 11.69
C VAL A 171 2.52 -3.90 10.72
N ILE A 172 2.17 -3.54 9.50
CA ILE A 172 3.10 -3.21 8.42
C ILE A 172 3.04 -1.71 8.15
N ALA A 173 4.18 -1.04 8.13
CA ALA A 173 4.23 0.39 7.82
C ALA A 173 4.58 0.61 6.34
N LYS A 174 3.70 1.29 5.58
CA LYS A 174 3.94 1.59 4.17
C LYS A 174 4.60 2.93 3.99
N MET A 175 5.80 2.88 3.37
CA MET A 175 6.68 4.04 3.21
C MET A 175 6.45 4.78 1.90
N THR A 176 6.59 6.12 1.96
CA THR A 176 6.51 7.01 0.80
C THR A 176 7.86 7.10 0.07
N PRO A 177 7.89 7.03 -1.27
CA PRO A 177 9.09 7.33 -2.05
C PRO A 177 9.30 8.83 -2.29
N ASN A 178 8.36 9.67 -1.85
CA ASN A 178 8.40 11.11 -2.07
C ASN A 178 9.27 11.82 -1.01
N ILE A 179 10.41 11.22 -0.73
CA ILE A 179 11.39 11.61 0.28
C ILE A 179 12.80 11.31 -0.21
N THR A 180 13.78 12.06 0.24
CA THR A 180 15.18 11.84 -0.16
C THR A 180 15.80 10.63 0.54
N ASN A 181 15.51 10.45 1.84
CA ASN A 181 16.03 9.38 2.68
C ASN A 181 14.90 8.75 3.49
N MET A 182 14.60 7.48 3.21
CA MET A 182 13.51 6.74 3.84
C MET A 182 13.90 6.14 5.21
N ILE A 183 15.19 6.00 5.50
CA ILE A 183 15.69 5.32 6.71
C ILE A 183 15.13 5.92 8.02
N PRO A 184 15.12 7.24 8.23
CA PRO A 184 14.58 7.81 9.48
C PRO A 184 13.12 7.43 9.73
N SER A 185 12.26 7.48 8.70
CA SER A 185 10.84 7.10 8.80
C SER A 185 10.66 5.60 9.00
N ALA A 186 11.45 4.77 8.32
CA ALA A 186 11.43 3.31 8.50
C ALA A 186 11.83 2.92 9.93
N MET A 187 12.88 3.52 10.47
CA MET A 187 13.31 3.31 11.87
C MET A 187 12.25 3.79 12.87
N ALA A 188 11.57 4.89 12.57
CA ALA A 188 10.48 5.41 13.39
C ALA A 188 9.29 4.44 13.43
N ALA A 189 8.92 3.84 12.29
CA ALA A 189 7.90 2.81 12.22
C ALA A 189 8.25 1.61 13.11
N VAL A 190 9.49 1.13 13.06
CA VAL A 190 9.96 0.01 13.90
C VAL A 190 9.90 0.39 15.39
N ARG A 191 10.35 1.59 15.77
CA ARG A 191 10.22 2.07 17.16
C ARG A 191 8.77 2.21 17.61
N GLY A 192 7.86 2.53 16.68
CA GLY A 192 6.42 2.57 16.91
C GLY A 192 5.77 1.18 17.07
N GLY A 193 6.50 0.11 16.80
CA GLY A 193 6.04 -1.27 16.95
C GLY A 193 5.52 -1.90 15.64
N ALA A 194 5.96 -1.43 14.47
CA ALA A 194 5.72 -2.15 13.22
C ALA A 194 6.50 -3.46 13.18
N ASP A 195 5.84 -4.54 12.76
CA ASP A 195 6.42 -5.88 12.59
C ASP A 195 7.11 -6.04 11.23
N GLY A 196 6.83 -5.13 10.29
CA GLY A 196 7.43 -5.12 8.97
C GLY A 196 7.21 -3.78 8.25
N ILE A 197 7.86 -3.65 7.10
CA ILE A 197 7.79 -2.46 6.24
C ILE A 197 7.32 -2.88 4.85
N SER A 198 6.48 -2.08 4.21
CA SER A 198 6.23 -2.16 2.76
C SER A 198 6.72 -0.89 2.06
N ALA A 199 7.42 -1.03 0.97
CA ALA A 199 7.93 0.05 0.14
C ALA A 199 8.05 -0.39 -1.32
N ILE A 200 7.65 0.48 -2.21
CA ILE A 200 7.27 1.89 -2.07
C ILE A 200 5.78 2.11 -2.34
N ASN A 201 5.20 3.19 -1.80
CA ASN A 201 3.96 3.75 -2.32
C ASN A 201 4.24 4.45 -3.67
N THR A 202 3.22 5.03 -4.29
CA THR A 202 3.32 5.65 -5.60
C THR A 202 4.17 6.93 -5.58
N VAL A 203 4.87 7.19 -6.69
CA VAL A 203 5.68 8.39 -6.89
C VAL A 203 4.79 9.54 -7.35
N LYS A 204 4.85 10.66 -6.65
CA LYS A 204 4.12 11.88 -6.99
C LYS A 204 4.61 12.45 -8.32
N SER A 205 3.72 12.57 -9.29
CA SER A 205 4.07 13.01 -10.65
C SER A 205 2.87 13.56 -11.43
N ILE A 206 3.14 14.12 -12.60
CA ILE A 206 2.18 14.28 -13.70
C ILE A 206 2.48 13.23 -14.78
N MET A 207 1.51 12.88 -15.61
CA MET A 207 1.71 11.86 -16.64
C MET A 207 2.38 12.43 -17.88
N ASP A 208 1.86 13.54 -18.40
CA ASP A 208 2.37 14.24 -19.57
C ASP A 208 1.79 15.67 -19.59
N ILE A 209 2.19 16.44 -20.59
CA ILE A 209 1.65 17.75 -20.92
C ILE A 209 1.03 17.67 -22.30
N ASP A 210 -0.27 17.98 -22.38
CA ASP A 210 -0.94 18.24 -23.66
C ASP A 210 -0.38 19.54 -24.25
N LYS A 211 0.29 19.43 -25.40
CA LYS A 211 0.98 20.57 -26.03
C LYS A 211 0.05 21.53 -26.75
N ASP A 212 -1.16 21.08 -27.09
CA ASP A 212 -2.16 21.89 -27.77
C ASP A 212 -3.01 22.67 -26.76
N LEU A 213 -3.33 22.04 -25.65
CA LEU A 213 -4.15 22.63 -24.59
C LEU A 213 -3.34 23.25 -23.45
N PHE A 214 -2.04 23.02 -23.40
CA PHE A 214 -1.12 23.43 -22.32
C PHE A 214 -1.59 22.97 -20.93
N THR A 215 -2.19 21.79 -20.86
CA THR A 215 -2.67 21.17 -19.62
C THR A 215 -1.86 19.94 -19.26
N THR A 216 -1.76 19.62 -17.97
CA THR A 216 -1.10 18.37 -17.53
C THR A 216 -2.08 17.21 -17.54
N GLU A 217 -1.62 16.02 -17.92
CA GLU A 217 -2.41 14.79 -17.88
C GLU A 217 -2.21 14.01 -16.56
N PRO A 218 -3.25 13.37 -16.03
CA PRO A 218 -4.66 13.50 -16.42
C PRO A 218 -5.26 14.84 -15.94
N VAL A 219 -6.29 15.31 -16.64
CA VAL A 219 -7.11 16.44 -16.20
C VAL A 219 -8.30 15.88 -15.43
N VAL A 220 -8.38 16.18 -14.14
CA VAL A 220 -9.47 15.75 -13.26
C VAL A 220 -10.30 16.97 -12.88
N ASN A 221 -11.61 16.90 -13.15
CA ASN A 221 -12.54 18.01 -12.91
C ASN A 221 -12.06 19.37 -13.48
N GLY A 222 -11.54 19.34 -14.70
CA GLY A 222 -11.02 20.54 -15.39
C GLY A 222 -9.71 21.11 -14.83
N LYS A 223 -9.07 20.43 -13.89
CA LYS A 223 -7.79 20.84 -13.29
C LYS A 223 -6.71 19.80 -13.53
N SER A 224 -5.49 20.27 -13.67
CA SER A 224 -4.30 19.40 -13.72
C SER A 224 -4.18 18.60 -12.43
N ALA A 225 -4.01 17.28 -12.54
CA ALA A 225 -3.88 16.39 -11.40
C ALA A 225 -2.43 15.91 -11.22
N ILE A 226 -1.81 16.33 -10.13
CA ILE A 226 -0.62 15.65 -9.61
C ILE A 226 -1.12 14.40 -8.88
N SER A 227 -0.63 13.22 -9.28
CA SER A 227 -1.12 11.95 -8.73
C SER A 227 -0.05 10.87 -8.65
N GLY A 228 -0.40 9.70 -8.12
CA GLY A 228 0.55 8.63 -7.89
C GLY A 228 0.93 7.89 -9.18
N MET A 229 2.22 7.82 -9.49
CA MET A 229 2.77 7.01 -10.55
C MET A 229 3.18 5.64 -10.03
N SER A 230 2.82 4.59 -10.76
CA SER A 230 3.19 3.20 -10.53
C SER A 230 3.53 2.49 -11.86
N GLY A 231 3.58 1.16 -11.86
CA GLY A 231 3.92 0.36 -13.03
C GLY A 231 5.43 0.18 -13.19
N ARG A 232 5.86 -0.31 -14.36
CA ARG A 232 7.26 -0.68 -14.61
C ARG A 232 8.24 0.50 -14.47
N ALA A 233 7.78 1.70 -14.77
CA ALA A 233 8.59 2.91 -14.71
C ALA A 233 9.16 3.23 -13.33
N VAL A 234 8.52 2.77 -12.24
CA VAL A 234 9.00 3.05 -10.87
C VAL A 234 9.95 1.99 -10.31
N LYS A 235 10.20 0.89 -11.04
CA LYS A 235 11.07 -0.20 -10.56
C LYS A 235 12.46 0.26 -10.08
N PRO A 236 13.20 1.12 -10.81
CA PRO A 236 14.50 1.59 -10.33
C PRO A 236 14.44 2.36 -9.01
N ILE A 237 13.36 3.12 -8.80
CA ILE A 237 13.13 3.88 -7.56
C ILE A 237 12.83 2.92 -6.41
N ALA A 238 11.96 1.93 -6.62
CA ALA A 238 11.65 0.91 -5.62
C ALA A 238 12.90 0.14 -5.21
N LEU A 239 13.69 -0.33 -6.18
CA LEU A 239 14.94 -1.07 -5.94
C LEU A 239 15.93 -0.27 -5.11
N ARG A 240 16.06 1.04 -5.36
CA ARG A 240 16.93 1.92 -4.57
C ARG A 240 16.53 1.89 -3.10
N PHE A 241 15.30 2.20 -2.76
CA PHE A 241 14.85 2.28 -1.37
C PHE A 241 14.90 0.93 -0.65
N ILE A 242 14.51 -0.16 -1.33
CA ILE A 242 14.61 -1.51 -0.76
C ILE A 242 16.08 -1.88 -0.46
N ASN A 243 16.98 -1.57 -1.39
CA ASN A 243 18.41 -1.84 -1.20
C ASN A 243 18.99 -1.01 -0.04
N GLU A 244 18.70 0.28 0.04
CA GLU A 244 19.13 1.16 1.12
C GLU A 244 18.65 0.65 2.50
N MET A 245 17.39 0.28 2.62
CA MET A 245 16.85 -0.28 3.87
C MET A 245 17.44 -1.65 4.22
N GLY A 246 17.56 -2.54 3.23
CA GLY A 246 18.10 -3.88 3.42
C GLY A 246 19.59 -3.91 3.85
N GLN A 247 20.34 -2.88 3.49
CA GLN A 247 21.75 -2.73 3.90
C GLN A 247 21.92 -1.95 5.21
N PHE A 248 20.89 -1.26 5.68
CA PHE A 248 21.01 -0.43 6.87
C PHE A 248 21.05 -1.28 8.15
N PRO A 249 22.13 -1.19 8.99
CA PRO A 249 22.27 -2.06 10.15
C PRO A 249 21.10 -2.01 11.15
N GLY A 250 20.47 -0.85 11.32
CA GLY A 250 19.34 -0.66 12.23
C GLY A 250 18.03 -1.30 11.76
N LEU A 251 17.95 -1.79 10.53
CA LEU A 251 16.80 -2.50 9.96
C LEU A 251 17.09 -3.99 9.70
N GLN A 252 18.24 -4.50 10.13
CA GLN A 252 18.56 -5.93 10.00
C GLN A 252 17.52 -6.79 10.74
N GLY A 253 16.98 -7.79 10.04
CA GLY A 253 15.94 -8.68 10.57
C GLY A 253 14.51 -8.11 10.50
N VAL A 254 14.32 -6.86 10.09
CA VAL A 254 12.97 -6.32 9.81
C VAL A 254 12.51 -6.81 8.44
N PRO A 255 11.37 -7.51 8.35
CA PRO A 255 10.82 -7.96 7.07
C PRO A 255 10.44 -6.77 6.19
N ILE A 256 10.84 -6.81 4.91
CA ILE A 256 10.53 -5.74 3.94
C ILE A 256 9.77 -6.33 2.75
N SER A 257 8.55 -5.85 2.52
CA SER A 257 7.78 -6.12 1.31
C SER A 257 8.14 -5.11 0.22
N GLY A 258 8.72 -5.59 -0.88
CA GLY A 258 9.08 -4.76 -2.03
C GLY A 258 7.90 -4.54 -2.97
N VAL A 259 7.53 -3.28 -3.21
CA VAL A 259 6.41 -2.88 -4.07
C VAL A 259 6.89 -1.88 -5.12
N GLY A 260 6.50 -2.09 -6.36
CA GLY A 260 6.74 -1.14 -7.45
C GLY A 260 7.48 -1.73 -8.64
N GLY A 261 6.76 -1.90 -9.74
CA GLY A 261 7.31 -2.32 -11.03
C GLY A 261 7.77 -3.77 -11.10
N VAL A 262 7.29 -4.65 -10.22
CA VAL A 262 7.57 -6.09 -10.28
C VAL A 262 6.79 -6.70 -11.44
N TYR A 263 7.48 -7.37 -12.39
CA TYR A 263 6.86 -7.97 -13.58
C TYR A 263 7.53 -9.27 -14.05
N THR A 264 8.71 -9.58 -13.57
CA THR A 264 9.44 -10.84 -13.81
C THR A 264 10.35 -11.14 -12.64
#